data_442dc2a1d4c35de5b911faba53fe170b
#
_entry.id   442dc2a1d4c35de5b911faba53fe170b
#
_cell.length_a   1.000
_cell.length_b   1.000
_cell.length_c   1.000
_cell.angle_alpha   90.00
_cell.angle_beta   90.00
_cell.angle_gamma   90.00
#
_symmetry.space_group_name_H-M   'P 1'
#
loop_
_entity.id
_entity.type
_entity.pdbx_description
1 polymer ?
#
loop_
_entity_poly.entity_id
_entity_poly.type
_entity_poly.pdbx_seq_one_letter_code
_entity_poly.pdbx_strand_id
1 'polypeptide(L)'
;MKKQKVILTTKEKSELFGEGVITVILLLLLNLSIIILLNLAVLNDPRLENGIFFLKKTITFANGMHLWSWQRLFVGVMLVGDAIVVYWRLIRRYRQMQLRHVIEELHYIADGHFDHRIPFVVKTDLQKVIDSINALVDSTVASMEEERQIEQSKDDLITNVSHDIRTPLTSIIGYLGLLKSSELNEDQSKYIKIAYDKALQMKALAEDLFEYTTLRSSTNNKLVLAPLHVNSMLEQVAAGFELEAEKKNITFNVVTRPRDLVIDADAKMIVRMLNNLISNALKYGHGATEINLIANKVNNKFVELRVENNGEQIPKKSLQKIFDRFYRVESSRNLKTGGTGLGLAITKSIVDLHGGTIKCQSTSELTSFIIQLPLNSPKAK
;
A
#
# COMPACT_ATOMS: atom_id res chain seq x y z
N MET A 1 0.12 3.43 27.65
CA MET A 1 1.61 3.37 27.68
C MET A 1 2.16 4.18 28.84
N LYS A 2 3.20 3.69 29.58
CA LYS A 2 3.87 4.47 30.63
C LYS A 2 4.67 5.61 29.95
N LYS A 3 4.29 6.86 30.24
CA LYS A 3 5.02 8.04 29.79
C LYS A 3 6.43 8.04 30.39
N GLN A 4 7.47 7.94 29.57
CA GLN A 4 8.86 7.92 30.01
C GLN A 4 9.50 9.29 29.77
N LYS A 5 10.33 9.76 30.72
CA LYS A 5 11.21 10.92 30.45
C LYS A 5 12.26 10.51 29.43
N VAL A 6 12.62 11.43 28.53
CA VAL A 6 13.76 11.23 27.61
C VAL A 6 15.01 10.96 28.45
N ILE A 7 15.51 9.75 28.39
CA ILE A 7 16.74 9.34 29.06
C ILE A 7 17.88 9.50 28.04
N LEU A 8 18.75 10.48 28.28
CA LEU A 8 19.93 10.65 27.43
C LEU A 8 20.82 9.40 27.49
N THR A 9 21.30 8.98 26.35
CA THR A 9 22.28 7.90 26.23
C THR A 9 23.62 8.30 26.89
N THR A 10 24.45 7.32 27.21
CA THR A 10 25.79 7.57 27.79
C THR A 10 26.65 8.46 26.87
N LYS A 11 26.51 8.33 25.55
CA LYS A 11 27.18 9.15 24.55
C LYS A 11 26.70 10.61 24.60
N GLU A 12 25.40 10.83 24.66
CA GLU A 12 24.80 12.17 24.73
C GLU A 12 25.16 12.90 26.04
N LYS A 13 25.20 12.18 27.17
CA LYS A 13 25.68 12.72 28.43
C LYS A 13 27.14 13.15 28.34
N SER A 14 27.98 12.35 27.68
CA SER A 14 29.39 12.68 27.44
C SER A 14 29.52 13.89 26.50
N GLU A 15 28.73 13.98 25.45
CA GLU A 15 28.69 15.15 24.55
C GLU A 15 28.29 16.43 25.30
N LEU A 16 27.25 16.37 26.12
CA LEU A 16 26.78 17.50 26.91
C LEU A 16 27.80 17.96 27.93
N PHE A 17 28.48 17.01 28.59
CA PHE A 17 29.58 17.31 29.52
C PHE A 17 30.78 17.96 28.79
N GLY A 18 31.19 17.37 27.65
CA GLY A 18 32.28 17.92 26.82
C GLY A 18 31.99 19.33 26.35
N GLU A 19 30.76 19.62 25.92
CA GLU A 19 30.37 20.97 25.49
C GLU A 19 30.38 21.96 26.68
N GLY A 20 30.00 21.52 27.87
CA GLY A 20 30.11 22.31 29.10
C GLY A 20 31.56 22.68 29.42
N VAL A 21 32.44 21.68 29.39
CA VAL A 21 33.89 21.88 29.65
C VAL A 21 34.52 22.83 28.63
N ILE A 22 34.27 22.63 27.33
CA ILE A 22 34.76 23.49 26.25
C ILE A 22 34.29 24.94 26.45
N THR A 23 32.99 25.09 26.80
CA THR A 23 32.41 26.42 27.03
C THR A 23 33.10 27.14 28.20
N VAL A 24 33.32 26.45 29.31
CA VAL A 24 34.02 27.02 30.47
C VAL A 24 35.47 27.43 30.11
N ILE A 25 36.19 26.57 29.41
CA ILE A 25 37.58 26.91 28.94
C ILE A 25 37.57 28.14 28.06
N LEU A 26 36.66 28.24 27.09
CA LEU A 26 36.57 29.39 26.19
C LEU A 26 36.22 30.69 26.95
N LEU A 27 35.32 30.63 27.94
CA LEU A 27 34.99 31.78 28.79
C LEU A 27 36.15 32.21 29.67
N LEU A 28 36.88 31.26 30.25
CA LEU A 28 38.09 31.56 31.01
C LEU A 28 39.17 32.23 30.15
N LEU A 29 39.38 31.77 28.91
CA LEU A 29 40.30 32.39 27.96
C LEU A 29 39.83 33.80 27.55
N LEU A 30 38.55 33.99 27.33
CA LEU A 30 37.94 35.27 27.03
C LEU A 30 38.13 36.27 28.20
N ASN A 31 37.83 35.83 29.42
CA ASN A 31 38.00 36.64 30.63
C ASN A 31 39.47 37.03 30.87
N LEU A 32 40.39 36.09 30.66
CA LEU A 32 41.81 36.35 30.74
C LEU A 32 42.23 37.42 29.70
N SER A 33 41.75 37.29 28.46
CA SER A 33 41.99 38.24 27.38
C SER A 33 41.46 39.66 27.73
N ILE A 34 40.25 39.73 28.30
CA ILE A 34 39.66 41.01 28.73
C ILE A 34 40.47 41.64 29.84
N ILE A 35 40.93 40.85 30.82
CA ILE A 35 41.76 41.36 31.93
C ILE A 35 43.12 41.88 31.40
N ILE A 36 43.75 41.14 30.46
CA ILE A 36 45.02 41.57 29.84
C ILE A 36 44.83 42.86 29.05
N LEU A 37 43.79 42.96 28.23
CA LEU A 37 43.48 44.15 27.42
C LEU A 37 43.20 45.39 28.31
N LEU A 38 42.43 45.20 29.39
CA LEU A 38 42.17 46.25 30.36
C LEU A 38 43.47 46.70 31.03
N ASN A 39 44.34 45.77 31.42
CA ASN A 39 45.62 46.10 32.05
C ASN A 39 46.56 46.85 31.10
N LEU A 40 46.59 46.42 29.81
CA LEU A 40 47.35 47.12 28.77
C LEU A 40 46.83 48.55 28.50
N ALA A 41 45.50 48.71 28.41
CA ALA A 41 44.89 50.02 28.21
C ALA A 41 45.19 50.98 29.38
N VAL A 42 45.21 50.46 30.60
CA VAL A 42 45.56 51.23 31.80
C VAL A 42 47.01 51.66 31.81
N LEU A 43 47.92 50.79 31.40
CA LEU A 43 49.38 51.12 31.33
C LEU A 43 49.67 52.16 30.28
N ASN A 44 48.85 52.29 29.23
CA ASN A 44 49.13 53.24 28.12
C ASN A 44 48.41 54.59 28.30
N ASP A 45 47.49 54.79 29.24
CA ASP A 45 46.82 56.07 29.46
C ASP A 45 46.81 56.48 30.94
N PRO A 46 47.59 57.52 31.35
CA PRO A 46 47.67 58.01 32.73
C PRO A 46 46.31 58.52 33.30
N ARG A 47 45.39 58.90 32.42
CA ARG A 47 44.02 59.30 32.84
C ARG A 47 43.16 58.12 33.29
N LEU A 48 43.37 56.98 32.66
CA LEU A 48 42.71 55.71 33.03
C LEU A 48 43.30 55.15 34.34
N GLU A 49 44.58 55.37 34.60
CA GLU A 49 45.23 54.95 35.85
C GLU A 49 44.57 55.62 37.07
N ASN A 50 44.23 56.88 37.00
CA ASN A 50 43.49 57.57 38.06
C ASN A 50 42.08 57.07 38.25
N GLY A 51 41.39 56.68 37.16
CA GLY A 51 40.07 56.06 37.20
C GLY A 51 40.10 54.67 37.85
N ILE A 52 41.14 53.86 37.58
CA ILE A 52 41.35 52.55 38.19
C ILE A 52 41.80 52.60 39.62
N PHE A 53 42.57 53.68 40.02
CA PHE A 53 42.82 53.92 41.43
C PHE A 53 41.54 54.09 42.23
N PHE A 54 40.50 54.73 41.63
CA PHE A 54 39.16 54.78 42.22
C PHE A 54 38.51 53.39 42.27
N LEU A 55 38.67 52.56 41.25
CA LEU A 55 38.18 51.18 41.19
C LEU A 55 38.88 50.24 42.17
N LYS A 56 40.13 50.51 42.55
CA LYS A 56 40.89 49.77 43.58
C LYS A 56 40.50 50.17 45.02
N LYS A 57 39.81 51.32 45.17
CA LYS A 57 39.38 51.82 46.48
C LYS A 57 38.29 50.90 47.10
N THR A 58 38.53 50.46 48.32
CA THR A 58 37.59 49.66 49.07
C THR A 58 36.34 50.50 49.40
N ILE A 59 35.14 49.99 49.05
CA ILE A 59 33.90 50.62 49.46
C ILE A 59 33.73 50.37 50.94
N THR A 60 33.86 51.46 51.76
CA THR A 60 33.62 51.42 53.17
C THR A 60 32.30 52.10 53.47
N PHE A 61 31.41 51.40 54.17
CA PHE A 61 30.18 52.04 54.68
C PHE A 61 30.43 52.78 55.98
N ALA A 62 29.57 53.73 56.31
CA ALA A 62 29.67 54.59 57.53
C ALA A 62 29.78 53.77 58.82
N ASN A 63 29.40 52.51 58.84
CA ASN A 63 29.44 51.58 59.97
C ASN A 63 30.73 50.76 60.07
N GLY A 64 31.79 51.09 59.29
CA GLY A 64 33.05 50.37 59.35
C GLY A 64 33.07 49.00 58.64
N MET A 65 31.99 48.61 57.98
CA MET A 65 31.98 47.40 57.18
C MET A 65 32.69 47.61 55.84
N HIS A 66 33.73 46.80 55.59
CA HIS A 66 34.44 46.80 54.33
C HIS A 66 33.69 45.96 53.30
N LEU A 67 33.12 46.54 52.28
CA LEU A 67 32.63 45.81 51.15
C LEU A 67 33.79 45.55 50.15
N TRP A 68 33.59 44.56 49.30
CA TRP A 68 34.54 44.11 48.30
C TRP A 68 35.11 45.28 47.48
N SER A 69 36.38 45.17 47.08
CA SER A 69 36.95 46.09 46.10
C SER A 69 36.19 46.02 44.80
N TRP A 70 36.09 47.12 44.06
CA TRP A 70 35.48 47.18 42.73
C TRP A 70 36.01 46.08 41.80
N GLN A 71 37.26 45.70 41.94
CA GLN A 71 37.90 44.63 41.18
C GLN A 71 37.26 43.25 41.47
N ARG A 72 36.98 42.95 42.73
CA ARG A 72 36.31 41.71 43.11
C ARG A 72 34.85 41.69 42.69
N LEU A 73 34.19 42.85 42.73
CA LEU A 73 32.83 42.97 42.25
C LEU A 73 32.74 42.72 40.72
N PHE A 74 33.69 43.29 39.94
CA PHE A 74 33.77 43.07 38.50
C PHE A 74 33.99 41.60 38.14
N VAL A 75 34.95 40.93 38.82
CA VAL A 75 35.20 39.49 38.61
C VAL A 75 33.93 38.67 39.02
N GLY A 76 33.27 39.06 40.09
CA GLY A 76 32.01 38.41 40.51
C GLY A 76 30.89 38.52 39.45
N VAL A 77 30.74 39.69 38.87
CA VAL A 77 29.77 39.93 37.77
C VAL A 77 30.11 39.10 36.52
N MET A 78 31.39 39.03 36.17
CA MET A 78 31.85 38.18 35.04
C MET A 78 31.54 36.70 35.31
N LEU A 79 31.84 36.18 36.49
CA LEU A 79 31.55 34.78 36.84
C LEU A 79 30.05 34.47 36.81
N VAL A 80 29.20 35.39 37.24
CA VAL A 80 27.74 35.26 37.13
C VAL A 80 27.33 35.25 35.65
N GLY A 81 27.88 36.14 34.82
CA GLY A 81 27.67 36.16 33.39
C GLY A 81 28.05 34.83 32.72
N ASP A 82 29.23 34.32 33.08
CA ASP A 82 29.72 33.02 32.59
C ASP A 82 28.80 31.88 32.97
N ALA A 83 28.34 31.83 34.22
CA ALA A 83 27.40 30.80 34.69
C ALA A 83 26.09 30.87 33.90
N ILE A 84 25.56 32.06 33.59
CA ILE A 84 24.38 32.26 32.78
C ILE A 84 24.58 31.74 31.35
N VAL A 85 25.75 32.07 30.73
CA VAL A 85 26.07 31.61 29.37
C VAL A 85 26.21 30.10 29.32
N VAL A 86 26.92 29.48 30.26
CA VAL A 86 27.09 28.02 30.35
C VAL A 86 25.72 27.36 30.51
N TYR A 87 24.89 27.85 31.47
CA TYR A 87 23.57 27.34 31.70
C TYR A 87 22.66 27.43 30.45
N TRP A 88 22.65 28.57 29.78
CA TRP A 88 21.84 28.79 28.58
C TRP A 88 22.30 27.90 27.43
N ARG A 89 23.61 27.73 27.22
CA ARG A 89 24.20 26.87 26.20
C ARG A 89 23.89 25.39 26.44
N LEU A 90 24.03 24.92 27.69
CA LEU A 90 23.69 23.53 28.05
C LEU A 90 22.20 23.22 27.88
N ILE A 91 21.32 24.13 28.29
CA ILE A 91 19.88 23.97 28.07
C ILE A 91 19.54 23.92 26.58
N ARG A 92 20.14 24.81 25.78
CA ARG A 92 19.93 24.81 24.33
C ARG A 92 20.34 23.48 23.71
N ARG A 93 21.50 22.97 24.08
CA ARG A 93 22.01 21.68 23.60
C ARG A 93 21.12 20.51 24.02
N TYR A 94 20.70 20.49 25.25
CA TYR A 94 19.77 19.49 25.78
C TYR A 94 18.45 19.47 25.01
N ARG A 95 17.87 20.63 24.69
CA ARG A 95 16.66 20.74 23.87
C ARG A 95 16.87 20.21 22.43
N GLN A 96 18.03 20.47 21.85
CA GLN A 96 18.37 19.95 20.53
C GLN A 96 18.44 18.41 20.51
N MET A 97 19.00 17.80 21.55
CA MET A 97 19.03 16.34 21.70
C MET A 97 17.63 15.76 21.82
N GLN A 98 16.77 16.36 22.65
CA GLN A 98 15.36 15.94 22.77
C GLN A 98 14.62 16.02 21.45
N LEU A 99 14.83 17.09 20.66
CA LEU A 99 14.20 17.26 19.37
C LEU A 99 14.67 16.16 18.38
N ARG A 100 15.93 15.77 18.42
CA ARG A 100 16.47 14.69 17.57
C ARG A 100 15.75 13.38 17.84
N HIS A 101 15.56 12.98 19.09
CA HIS A 101 14.82 11.77 19.43
C HIS A 101 13.36 11.82 18.92
N VAL A 102 12.69 12.95 19.07
CA VAL A 102 11.32 13.10 18.54
C VAL A 102 11.27 12.96 17.01
N ILE A 103 12.27 13.49 16.31
CA ILE A 103 12.38 13.37 14.85
C ILE A 103 12.64 11.91 14.44
N GLU A 104 13.49 11.18 15.15
CA GLU A 104 13.77 9.76 14.89
C GLU A 104 12.49 8.91 15.03
N GLU A 105 11.71 9.12 16.10
CA GLU A 105 10.43 8.44 16.30
C GLU A 105 9.39 8.82 15.23
N LEU A 106 9.40 10.09 14.80
CA LEU A 106 8.52 10.54 13.72
C LEU A 106 8.85 9.88 12.38
N HIS A 107 10.15 9.72 12.05
CA HIS A 107 10.56 8.98 10.86
C HIS A 107 10.13 7.52 10.93
N TYR A 108 10.27 6.89 12.10
CA TYR A 108 9.83 5.51 12.30
C TYR A 108 8.31 5.35 12.04
N ILE A 109 7.49 6.30 12.51
CA ILE A 109 6.05 6.33 12.22
C ILE A 109 5.79 6.56 10.73
N ALA A 110 6.55 7.50 10.11
CA ALA A 110 6.40 7.84 8.68
C ALA A 110 6.76 6.68 7.75
N ASP A 111 7.64 5.77 8.18
CA ASP A 111 7.99 4.54 7.46
C ASP A 111 6.88 3.46 7.51
N GLY A 112 5.71 3.81 8.05
CA GLY A 112 4.52 2.96 8.05
C GLY A 112 4.22 2.24 9.36
N HIS A 113 4.98 2.49 10.44
CA HIS A 113 4.76 1.89 11.75
C HIS A 113 3.70 2.65 12.56
N PHE A 114 2.46 2.67 12.06
CA PHE A 114 1.34 3.40 12.67
C PHE A 114 0.82 2.79 13.99
N ASP A 115 1.31 1.64 14.41
CA ASP A 115 1.08 1.04 15.74
C ASP A 115 1.92 1.70 16.83
N HIS A 116 2.99 2.41 16.44
CA HIS A 116 3.90 3.10 17.34
C HIS A 116 3.37 4.49 17.74
N ARG A 117 3.72 4.92 18.96
CA ARG A 117 3.45 6.27 19.50
C ARG A 117 4.72 6.80 20.13
N ILE A 118 4.92 8.11 20.05
CA ILE A 118 6.06 8.77 20.69
C ILE A 118 5.88 8.69 22.21
N PRO A 119 6.74 7.92 22.94
CA PRO A 119 6.52 7.63 24.36
C PRO A 119 7.02 8.73 25.30
N PHE A 120 7.67 9.77 24.77
CA PHE A 120 8.40 10.74 25.57
C PHE A 120 7.51 11.82 26.19
N VAL A 121 7.87 12.24 27.43
CA VAL A 121 7.32 13.40 28.11
C VAL A 121 8.40 14.48 28.22
N VAL A 122 8.12 15.64 27.63
CA VAL A 122 9.01 16.79 27.58
C VAL A 122 8.32 18.00 28.20
N LYS A 123 9.05 18.79 28.98
CA LYS A 123 8.49 19.97 29.66
C LYS A 123 8.59 21.21 28.76
N THR A 124 7.87 21.31 27.67
CA THR A 124 7.91 22.54 26.83
C THR A 124 6.83 22.49 25.75
N ASP A 125 6.78 23.47 24.85
CA ASP A 125 5.93 23.48 23.66
C ASP A 125 6.11 22.23 22.77
N LEU A 126 7.27 21.57 22.87
CA LEU A 126 7.55 20.30 22.19
C LEU A 126 6.57 19.20 22.65
N GLN A 127 6.07 19.22 23.90
CA GLN A 127 5.05 18.26 24.34
C GLN A 127 3.75 18.41 23.58
N LYS A 128 3.32 19.63 23.27
CA LYS A 128 2.13 19.87 22.44
C LYS A 128 2.27 19.30 21.03
N VAL A 129 3.48 19.38 20.48
CA VAL A 129 3.80 18.78 19.16
C VAL A 129 3.69 17.26 19.23
N ILE A 130 4.28 16.63 20.24
CA ILE A 130 4.20 15.17 20.46
C ILE A 130 2.75 14.72 20.61
N ASP A 131 1.98 15.42 21.44
CA ASP A 131 0.56 15.10 21.67
C ASP A 131 -0.26 15.26 20.37
N SER A 132 0.02 16.29 19.57
CA SER A 132 -0.63 16.50 18.26
C SER A 132 -0.25 15.42 17.26
N ILE A 133 1.01 14.99 17.21
CA ILE A 133 1.46 13.88 16.34
C ILE A 133 0.77 12.58 16.74
N ASN A 134 0.78 12.23 18.04
CA ASN A 134 0.13 11.02 18.53
C ASN A 134 -1.38 11.04 18.24
N ALA A 135 -2.06 12.18 18.41
CA ALA A 135 -3.48 12.33 18.08
C ALA A 135 -3.74 12.17 16.56
N LEU A 136 -2.84 12.69 15.71
CA LEU A 136 -2.93 12.52 14.25
C LEU A 136 -2.76 11.05 13.86
N VAL A 137 -1.81 10.34 14.47
CA VAL A 137 -1.61 8.90 14.23
C VAL A 137 -2.83 8.10 14.70
N ASP A 138 -3.39 8.41 15.87
CA ASP A 138 -4.63 7.78 16.38
C ASP A 138 -5.80 7.98 15.40
N SER A 139 -5.98 9.20 14.89
CA SER A 139 -7.02 9.52 13.90
C SER A 139 -6.80 8.79 12.57
N THR A 140 -5.55 8.69 12.13
CA THR A 140 -5.20 7.98 10.88
C THR A 140 -5.50 6.49 11.02
N VAL A 141 -5.08 5.85 12.12
CA VAL A 141 -5.36 4.43 12.39
C VAL A 141 -6.87 4.17 12.50
N ALA A 142 -7.61 5.05 13.18
CA ALA A 142 -9.07 4.94 13.28
C ALA A 142 -9.73 5.01 11.90
N SER A 143 -9.31 5.96 11.05
CA SER A 143 -9.84 6.10 9.68
C SER A 143 -9.50 4.89 8.80
N MET A 144 -8.30 4.33 8.91
CA MET A 144 -7.90 3.12 8.18
C MET A 144 -8.72 1.89 8.62
N GLU A 145 -9.01 1.78 9.91
CA GLU A 145 -9.85 0.68 10.43
C GLU A 145 -11.31 0.83 10.02
N GLU A 146 -11.84 2.06 10.02
CA GLU A 146 -13.19 2.35 9.52
C GLU A 146 -13.31 2.02 8.02
N GLU A 147 -12.34 2.45 7.20
CA GLU A 147 -12.29 2.11 5.77
C GLU A 147 -12.26 0.59 5.54
N ARG A 148 -11.45 -0.13 6.33
CA ARG A 148 -11.37 -1.57 6.28
C ARG A 148 -12.71 -2.24 6.66
N GLN A 149 -13.41 -1.75 7.69
CA GLN A 149 -14.72 -2.26 8.10
C GLN A 149 -15.79 -2.00 7.03
N ILE A 150 -15.77 -0.83 6.39
CA ILE A 150 -16.66 -0.52 5.27
C ILE A 150 -16.41 -1.47 4.09
N GLU A 151 -15.14 -1.72 3.75
CA GLU A 151 -14.79 -2.64 2.66
C GLU A 151 -15.22 -4.08 2.98
N GLN A 152 -15.00 -4.53 4.20
CA GLN A 152 -15.43 -5.85 4.67
C GLN A 152 -16.96 -5.97 4.70
N SER A 153 -17.68 -4.99 5.23
CA SER A 153 -19.15 -4.97 5.25
C SER A 153 -19.74 -4.99 3.84
N LYS A 154 -19.10 -4.28 2.89
CA LYS A 154 -19.49 -4.30 1.48
C LYS A 154 -19.32 -5.68 0.85
N ASP A 155 -18.23 -6.39 1.14
CA ASP A 155 -17.98 -7.73 0.63
C ASP A 155 -18.95 -8.76 1.24
N ASP A 156 -19.22 -8.66 2.54
CA ASP A 156 -20.22 -9.49 3.24
C ASP A 156 -21.64 -9.27 2.69
N LEU A 157 -22.00 -8.01 2.45
CA LEU A 157 -23.32 -7.66 1.89
C LEU A 157 -23.49 -8.23 0.48
N ILE A 158 -22.49 -8.12 -0.39
CA ILE A 158 -22.54 -8.68 -1.74
C ILE A 158 -22.63 -10.21 -1.69
N THR A 159 -21.90 -10.85 -0.78
CA THR A 159 -21.94 -12.31 -0.57
C THR A 159 -23.33 -12.77 -0.16
N ASN A 160 -23.95 -12.12 0.83
CA ASN A 160 -25.29 -12.45 1.31
C ASN A 160 -26.36 -12.22 0.24
N VAL A 161 -26.31 -11.06 -0.43
CA VAL A 161 -27.24 -10.74 -1.53
C VAL A 161 -27.12 -11.75 -2.68
N SER A 162 -25.92 -12.19 -3.01
CA SER A 162 -25.72 -13.19 -4.07
C SER A 162 -26.33 -14.54 -3.73
N HIS A 163 -26.23 -14.98 -2.46
CA HIS A 163 -26.86 -16.20 -1.99
C HIS A 163 -28.39 -16.08 -2.02
N ASP A 164 -28.94 -14.96 -1.56
CA ASP A 164 -30.38 -14.70 -1.48
C ASP A 164 -31.03 -14.53 -2.87
N ILE A 165 -30.27 -14.12 -3.86
CA ILE A 165 -30.67 -14.08 -5.26
C ILE A 165 -30.63 -15.48 -5.90
N ARG A 166 -29.61 -16.30 -5.59
CA ARG A 166 -29.44 -17.62 -6.20
C ARG A 166 -30.62 -18.56 -5.92
N THR A 167 -31.09 -18.57 -4.69
CA THR A 167 -32.15 -19.49 -4.22
C THR A 167 -33.47 -19.31 -4.97
N PRO A 168 -34.12 -18.10 -5.02
CA PRO A 168 -35.37 -17.92 -5.76
C PRO A 168 -35.14 -18.09 -7.26
N LEU A 169 -33.98 -17.71 -7.78
CA LEU A 169 -33.67 -17.83 -9.20
C LEU A 169 -33.55 -19.30 -9.64
N THR A 170 -33.00 -20.17 -8.79
CA THR A 170 -32.94 -21.62 -9.04
C THR A 170 -34.36 -22.20 -9.12
N SER A 171 -35.27 -21.74 -8.25
CA SER A 171 -36.69 -22.16 -8.29
C SER A 171 -37.41 -21.69 -9.57
N ILE A 172 -37.21 -20.42 -9.98
CA ILE A 172 -37.76 -19.87 -11.24
C ILE A 172 -37.24 -20.66 -12.44
N ILE A 173 -35.96 -20.98 -12.51
CA ILE A 173 -35.37 -21.79 -13.58
C ILE A 173 -35.99 -23.19 -13.60
N GLY A 174 -36.21 -23.80 -12.42
CA GLY A 174 -36.82 -25.11 -12.29
C GLY A 174 -38.25 -25.12 -12.85
N TYR A 175 -39.10 -24.17 -12.44
CA TYR A 175 -40.50 -24.08 -12.95
C TYR A 175 -40.56 -23.75 -14.43
N LEU A 176 -39.70 -22.83 -14.94
CA LEU A 176 -39.65 -22.53 -16.36
C LEU A 176 -39.12 -23.71 -17.18
N GLY A 177 -38.21 -24.53 -16.60
CA GLY A 177 -37.75 -25.78 -17.21
C GLY A 177 -38.85 -26.82 -17.34
N LEU A 178 -39.68 -26.99 -16.30
CA LEU A 178 -40.85 -27.87 -16.32
C LEU A 178 -41.87 -27.40 -17.37
N LEU A 179 -42.16 -26.10 -17.42
CA LEU A 179 -43.07 -25.53 -18.43
C LEU A 179 -42.55 -25.73 -19.85
N LYS A 180 -41.23 -25.59 -20.07
CA LYS A 180 -40.60 -25.80 -21.38
C LYS A 180 -40.72 -27.24 -21.90
N SER A 181 -40.86 -28.22 -21.02
CA SER A 181 -41.04 -29.65 -21.37
C SER A 181 -42.51 -30.06 -21.50
N SER A 182 -43.48 -29.16 -21.25
CA SER A 182 -44.90 -29.41 -21.40
C SER A 182 -45.42 -29.04 -22.81
N GLU A 183 -46.62 -29.50 -23.18
CA GLU A 183 -47.24 -29.10 -24.45
C GLU A 183 -47.66 -27.62 -24.39
N LEU A 184 -47.07 -26.81 -25.27
CA LEU A 184 -47.23 -25.37 -25.35
C LEU A 184 -47.55 -24.95 -26.78
N ASN A 185 -48.35 -23.90 -26.93
CA ASN A 185 -48.46 -23.25 -28.25
C ASN A 185 -47.17 -22.47 -28.59
N GLU A 186 -47.02 -22.10 -29.87
CA GLU A 186 -45.78 -21.46 -30.38
C GLU A 186 -45.42 -20.18 -29.61
N ASP A 187 -46.37 -19.32 -29.29
CA ASP A 187 -46.15 -18.08 -28.55
C ASP A 187 -45.74 -18.34 -27.09
N GLN A 188 -46.40 -19.28 -26.41
CA GLN A 188 -46.04 -19.69 -25.06
C GLN A 188 -44.65 -20.28 -25.01
N SER A 189 -44.28 -21.15 -25.94
CA SER A 189 -42.95 -21.74 -26.06
C SER A 189 -41.87 -20.66 -26.24
N LYS A 190 -42.13 -19.65 -27.08
CA LYS A 190 -41.25 -18.50 -27.29
C LYS A 190 -41.07 -17.67 -26.04
N TYR A 191 -42.16 -17.33 -25.33
CA TYR A 191 -42.07 -16.52 -24.11
C TYR A 191 -41.38 -17.27 -22.97
N ILE A 192 -41.66 -18.53 -22.78
CA ILE A 192 -41.01 -19.37 -21.78
C ILE A 192 -39.54 -19.52 -22.06
N LYS A 193 -39.16 -19.73 -23.32
CA LYS A 193 -37.75 -19.78 -23.74
C LYS A 193 -37.00 -18.46 -23.39
N ILE A 194 -37.63 -17.33 -23.71
CA ILE A 194 -37.04 -16.01 -23.37
C ILE A 194 -36.88 -15.86 -21.84
N ALA A 195 -37.92 -16.19 -21.08
CA ALA A 195 -37.88 -16.08 -19.62
C ALA A 195 -36.83 -17.02 -19.00
N TYR A 196 -36.73 -18.25 -19.49
CA TYR A 196 -35.73 -19.24 -19.08
C TYR A 196 -34.31 -18.77 -19.35
N ASP A 197 -34.06 -18.26 -20.58
CA ASP A 197 -32.73 -17.74 -20.96
C ASP A 197 -32.35 -16.51 -20.12
N LYS A 198 -33.30 -15.64 -19.77
CA LYS A 198 -33.10 -14.51 -18.87
C LYS A 198 -32.79 -14.95 -17.43
N ALA A 199 -33.51 -15.96 -16.94
CA ALA A 199 -33.24 -16.50 -15.61
C ALA A 199 -31.85 -17.14 -15.52
N LEU A 200 -31.40 -17.86 -16.56
CA LEU A 200 -30.04 -18.39 -16.65
C LEU A 200 -28.98 -17.28 -16.69
N GLN A 201 -29.23 -16.17 -17.41
CA GLN A 201 -28.33 -15.01 -17.43
C GLN A 201 -28.20 -14.37 -16.04
N MET A 202 -29.31 -14.20 -15.31
CA MET A 202 -29.28 -13.66 -13.94
C MET A 202 -28.53 -14.59 -12.99
N LYS A 203 -28.69 -15.90 -13.11
CA LYS A 203 -27.95 -16.90 -12.33
C LYS A 203 -26.45 -16.75 -12.55
N ALA A 204 -26.01 -16.71 -13.80
CA ALA A 204 -24.60 -16.55 -14.14
C ALA A 204 -24.03 -15.23 -13.59
N LEU A 205 -24.80 -14.14 -13.64
CA LEU A 205 -24.40 -12.83 -13.14
C LEU A 205 -24.25 -12.84 -11.61
N ALA A 206 -25.16 -13.48 -10.88
CA ALA A 206 -25.09 -13.64 -9.43
C ALA A 206 -23.87 -14.51 -9.02
N GLU A 207 -23.61 -15.60 -9.75
CA GLU A 207 -22.46 -16.48 -9.53
C GLU A 207 -21.13 -15.76 -9.78
N ASP A 208 -21.02 -15.05 -10.89
CA ASP A 208 -19.83 -14.26 -11.21
C ASP A 208 -19.57 -13.15 -10.16
N LEU A 209 -20.63 -12.48 -9.68
CA LEU A 209 -20.51 -11.44 -8.65
C LEU A 209 -20.03 -12.02 -7.33
N PHE A 210 -20.58 -13.15 -6.92
CA PHE A 210 -20.17 -13.88 -5.72
C PHE A 210 -18.70 -14.33 -5.81
N GLU A 211 -18.32 -14.96 -6.94
CA GLU A 211 -16.95 -15.40 -7.16
C GLU A 211 -15.97 -14.21 -7.11
N TYR A 212 -16.33 -13.11 -7.77
CA TYR A 212 -15.50 -11.90 -7.77
C TYR A 212 -15.28 -11.34 -6.36
N THR A 213 -16.31 -11.28 -5.51
CA THR A 213 -16.21 -10.78 -4.14
C THR A 213 -15.41 -11.73 -3.25
N THR A 214 -15.62 -13.03 -3.40
CA THR A 214 -14.86 -14.05 -2.66
C THR A 214 -13.37 -13.97 -3.00
N LEU A 215 -13.01 -13.76 -4.27
CA LEU A 215 -11.61 -13.63 -4.71
C LEU A 215 -10.91 -12.36 -4.17
N ARG A 216 -11.64 -11.34 -3.77
CA ARG A 216 -11.08 -10.10 -3.21
C ARG A 216 -11.05 -10.05 -1.68
N SER A 217 -11.87 -10.84 -1.01
CA SER A 217 -11.91 -10.92 0.44
C SER A 217 -10.61 -11.52 0.96
N SER A 218 -9.76 -10.70 1.59
CA SER A 218 -8.43 -11.08 2.06
C SER A 218 -8.44 -12.13 3.19
N THR A 219 -9.60 -12.40 3.79
CA THR A 219 -9.73 -13.29 4.96
C THR A 219 -9.82 -14.78 4.61
N ASN A 220 -10.16 -15.15 3.37
CA ASN A 220 -10.46 -16.55 3.01
C ASN A 220 -9.71 -17.10 1.79
N ASN A 221 -8.83 -16.34 1.15
CA ASN A 221 -8.20 -16.76 -0.12
C ASN A 221 -6.89 -17.51 0.08
N LYS A 222 -6.97 -18.71 0.67
CA LYS A 222 -5.84 -19.65 0.61
C LYS A 222 -5.92 -20.41 -0.71
N LEU A 223 -4.99 -20.09 -1.65
CA LEU A 223 -4.77 -20.89 -2.85
C LEU A 223 -4.45 -22.34 -2.47
N VAL A 224 -5.13 -23.28 -3.10
CA VAL A 224 -4.78 -24.71 -3.00
C VAL A 224 -3.76 -25.02 -4.09
N LEU A 225 -2.50 -24.68 -3.81
CA LEU A 225 -1.40 -24.89 -4.75
C LEU A 225 -1.06 -26.37 -4.85
N ALA A 226 -1.01 -26.87 -6.08
CA ALA A 226 -0.57 -28.22 -6.40
C ALA A 226 0.21 -28.22 -7.74
N PRO A 227 1.08 -29.20 -7.98
CA PRO A 227 1.74 -29.37 -9.27
C PRO A 227 0.71 -29.55 -10.38
N LEU A 228 0.71 -28.64 -11.36
CA LEU A 228 -0.23 -28.62 -12.48
C LEU A 228 0.52 -28.83 -13.79
N HIS A 229 0.21 -29.95 -14.50
CA HIS A 229 0.72 -30.22 -15.83
C HIS A 229 0.03 -29.35 -16.87
N VAL A 230 0.71 -28.30 -17.34
CA VAL A 230 0.12 -27.27 -18.17
C VAL A 230 -0.43 -27.80 -19.50
N ASN A 231 0.31 -28.67 -20.18
CA ASN A 231 -0.12 -29.23 -21.47
C ASN A 231 -1.44 -29.99 -21.34
N SER A 232 -1.51 -30.94 -20.41
CA SER A 232 -2.73 -31.74 -20.18
C SER A 232 -3.94 -30.89 -19.77
N MET A 233 -3.71 -29.86 -18.96
CA MET A 233 -4.75 -28.93 -18.56
C MET A 233 -5.28 -28.14 -19.78
N LEU A 234 -4.40 -27.60 -20.63
CA LEU A 234 -4.83 -26.84 -21.82
C LEU A 234 -5.60 -27.74 -22.81
N GLU A 235 -5.14 -28.98 -23.05
CA GLU A 235 -5.83 -29.94 -23.89
C GLU A 235 -7.21 -30.29 -23.32
N GLN A 236 -7.33 -30.50 -22.01
CA GLN A 236 -8.59 -30.80 -21.34
C GLN A 236 -9.58 -29.62 -21.41
N VAL A 237 -9.11 -28.40 -21.23
CA VAL A 237 -9.94 -27.20 -21.33
C VAL A 237 -10.41 -27.01 -22.78
N ALA A 238 -9.54 -27.15 -23.77
CA ALA A 238 -9.89 -27.07 -25.19
C ALA A 238 -10.98 -28.09 -25.56
N ALA A 239 -10.82 -29.35 -25.16
CA ALA A 239 -11.81 -30.43 -25.39
C ALA A 239 -13.20 -30.08 -24.80
N GLY A 240 -13.25 -29.36 -23.67
CA GLY A 240 -14.51 -28.89 -23.07
C GLY A 240 -15.30 -27.91 -23.94
N PHE A 241 -14.66 -27.23 -24.88
CA PHE A 241 -15.28 -26.27 -25.81
C PHE A 241 -15.40 -26.77 -27.26
N GLU A 242 -14.97 -27.99 -27.57
CA GLU A 242 -14.90 -28.51 -28.93
C GLU A 242 -16.23 -28.47 -29.66
N LEU A 243 -17.32 -28.91 -29.00
CA LEU A 243 -18.68 -28.88 -29.58
C LEU A 243 -19.19 -27.46 -29.87
N GLU A 244 -18.79 -26.46 -29.04
CA GLU A 244 -19.20 -25.07 -29.26
C GLU A 244 -18.36 -24.45 -30.39
N ALA A 245 -17.08 -24.74 -30.44
CA ALA A 245 -16.17 -24.29 -31.48
C ALA A 245 -16.53 -24.89 -32.86
N GLU A 246 -16.85 -26.18 -32.92
CA GLU A 246 -17.30 -26.85 -34.15
C GLU A 246 -18.54 -26.20 -34.75
N LYS A 247 -19.55 -25.85 -33.92
CA LYS A 247 -20.75 -25.12 -34.36
C LYS A 247 -20.43 -23.74 -34.95
N LYS A 248 -19.27 -23.17 -34.65
CA LYS A 248 -18.81 -21.87 -35.14
C LYS A 248 -17.71 -21.97 -36.22
N ASN A 249 -17.35 -23.21 -36.62
CA ASN A 249 -16.24 -23.51 -37.52
C ASN A 249 -14.89 -22.95 -36.98
N ILE A 250 -14.65 -23.05 -35.68
CA ILE A 250 -13.42 -22.61 -35.03
C ILE A 250 -12.60 -23.82 -34.63
N THR A 251 -11.29 -23.82 -34.90
CA THR A 251 -10.35 -24.87 -34.51
C THR A 251 -9.54 -24.44 -33.31
N PHE A 252 -9.24 -25.40 -32.40
CA PHE A 252 -8.31 -25.19 -31.27
C PHE A 252 -6.92 -25.71 -31.63
N ASN A 253 -5.90 -24.90 -31.34
CA ASN A 253 -4.50 -25.31 -31.39
C ASN A 253 -3.88 -25.18 -30.01
N VAL A 254 -3.28 -26.26 -29.48
CA VAL A 254 -2.62 -26.28 -28.16
C VAL A 254 -1.13 -26.47 -28.35
N VAL A 255 -0.32 -25.55 -27.85
CA VAL A 255 1.15 -25.59 -27.96
C VAL A 255 1.78 -25.32 -26.60
N THR A 256 2.54 -26.26 -26.06
CA THR A 256 3.26 -26.11 -24.80
C THR A 256 4.77 -26.36 -24.99
N ARG A 257 5.59 -25.42 -24.50
CA ARG A 257 7.06 -25.50 -24.60
C ARG A 257 7.73 -25.16 -23.25
N PRO A 258 8.42 -26.11 -22.62
CA PRO A 258 8.54 -27.53 -22.98
C PRO A 258 7.21 -28.26 -22.74
N ARG A 259 7.00 -29.42 -23.39
CA ARG A 259 5.72 -30.16 -23.32
C ARG A 259 5.41 -30.71 -21.91
N ASP A 260 6.45 -30.99 -21.13
CA ASP A 260 6.41 -31.46 -19.74
C ASP A 260 6.35 -30.30 -18.70
N LEU A 261 5.94 -29.08 -19.13
CA LEU A 261 5.86 -27.91 -18.27
C LEU A 261 4.90 -28.13 -17.10
N VAL A 262 5.42 -27.94 -15.88
CA VAL A 262 4.67 -28.02 -14.62
C VAL A 262 4.82 -26.70 -13.87
N ILE A 263 3.72 -26.23 -13.25
CA ILE A 263 3.69 -25.06 -12.40
C ILE A 263 2.98 -25.37 -11.07
N ASP A 264 3.32 -24.67 -9.99
CA ASP A 264 2.56 -24.74 -8.74
C ASP A 264 1.43 -23.71 -8.76
N ALA A 265 0.18 -24.20 -8.95
CA ALA A 265 -0.98 -23.33 -9.09
C ALA A 265 -2.25 -23.97 -8.54
N ASP A 266 -3.29 -23.17 -8.31
CA ASP A 266 -4.63 -23.67 -8.03
C ASP A 266 -5.32 -24.05 -9.35
N ALA A 267 -5.41 -25.36 -9.61
CA ALA A 267 -5.94 -25.90 -10.86
C ALA A 267 -7.38 -25.41 -11.16
N LYS A 268 -8.25 -25.30 -10.15
CA LYS A 268 -9.63 -24.83 -10.33
C LYS A 268 -9.67 -23.38 -10.79
N MET A 269 -8.86 -22.53 -10.18
CA MET A 269 -8.79 -21.11 -10.54
C MET A 269 -8.17 -20.91 -11.92
N ILE A 270 -7.10 -21.63 -12.25
CA ILE A 270 -6.47 -21.55 -13.59
C ILE A 270 -7.45 -22.02 -14.69
N VAL A 271 -8.15 -23.13 -14.49
CA VAL A 271 -9.19 -23.60 -15.43
C VAL A 271 -10.31 -22.56 -15.57
N ARG A 272 -10.76 -21.95 -14.46
CA ARG A 272 -11.77 -20.88 -14.49
C ARG A 272 -11.32 -19.67 -15.30
N MET A 273 -10.08 -19.23 -15.10
CA MET A 273 -9.44 -18.16 -15.87
C MET A 273 -9.46 -18.47 -17.38
N LEU A 274 -8.99 -19.66 -17.76
CA LEU A 274 -8.97 -20.11 -19.15
C LEU A 274 -10.38 -20.20 -19.76
N ASN A 275 -11.35 -20.75 -19.02
CA ASN A 275 -12.74 -20.82 -19.45
C ASN A 275 -13.31 -19.42 -19.75
N ASN A 276 -13.02 -18.43 -18.91
CA ASN A 276 -13.44 -17.05 -19.14
C ASN A 276 -12.83 -16.48 -20.43
N LEU A 277 -11.54 -16.71 -20.67
CA LEU A 277 -10.85 -16.20 -21.87
C LEU A 277 -11.32 -16.89 -23.15
N ILE A 278 -11.48 -18.21 -23.12
CA ILE A 278 -11.97 -18.99 -24.27
C ILE A 278 -13.43 -18.63 -24.57
N SER A 279 -14.28 -18.54 -23.56
CA SER A 279 -15.67 -18.11 -23.71
C SER A 279 -15.76 -16.72 -24.31
N ASN A 280 -14.85 -15.79 -23.95
CA ASN A 280 -14.77 -14.46 -24.55
C ASN A 280 -14.35 -14.56 -26.03
N ALA A 281 -13.34 -15.36 -26.38
CA ALA A 281 -12.91 -15.56 -27.74
C ALA A 281 -14.06 -16.13 -28.62
N LEU A 282 -14.79 -17.12 -28.11
CA LEU A 282 -15.94 -17.71 -28.80
C LEU A 282 -17.15 -16.74 -28.93
N LYS A 283 -17.38 -15.87 -27.96
CA LYS A 283 -18.52 -14.93 -27.97
C LYS A 283 -18.27 -13.65 -28.74
N TYR A 284 -17.08 -13.12 -28.67
CA TYR A 284 -16.74 -11.79 -29.16
C TYR A 284 -15.72 -11.80 -30.30
N GLY A 285 -15.08 -12.94 -30.57
CA GLY A 285 -14.17 -13.11 -31.70
C GLY A 285 -14.96 -13.33 -33.00
N HIS A 286 -15.79 -12.36 -33.41
CA HIS A 286 -16.55 -12.49 -34.64
C HIS A 286 -15.62 -12.67 -35.84
N GLY A 287 -15.92 -13.70 -36.66
CA GLY A 287 -15.10 -14.07 -37.83
C GLY A 287 -13.84 -14.87 -37.50
N ALA A 288 -13.64 -15.24 -36.22
CA ALA A 288 -12.54 -16.10 -35.85
C ALA A 288 -12.69 -17.49 -36.47
N THR A 289 -11.58 -18.06 -36.95
CA THR A 289 -11.47 -19.42 -37.47
C THR A 289 -10.60 -20.32 -36.59
N GLU A 290 -9.82 -19.70 -35.69
CA GLU A 290 -8.92 -20.43 -34.79
C GLU A 290 -8.79 -19.76 -33.43
N ILE A 291 -8.59 -20.59 -32.39
CA ILE A 291 -8.20 -20.18 -31.05
C ILE A 291 -6.93 -20.95 -30.68
N ASN A 292 -5.89 -20.20 -30.34
CA ASN A 292 -4.58 -20.76 -29.98
C ASN A 292 -4.37 -20.67 -28.48
N LEU A 293 -4.09 -21.81 -27.83
CA LEU A 293 -3.71 -21.89 -26.43
C LEU A 293 -2.23 -22.21 -26.36
N ILE A 294 -1.43 -21.24 -25.93
CA ILE A 294 0.02 -21.34 -25.99
C ILE A 294 0.58 -21.22 -24.56
N ALA A 295 1.48 -22.12 -24.19
CA ALA A 295 2.22 -22.04 -22.95
C ALA A 295 3.72 -22.11 -23.22
N ASN A 296 4.47 -21.11 -22.75
CA ASN A 296 5.91 -21.08 -22.90
C ASN A 296 6.60 -20.81 -21.56
N LYS A 297 7.66 -21.54 -21.25
CA LYS A 297 8.54 -21.20 -20.15
C LYS A 297 9.42 -20.01 -20.59
N VAL A 298 9.22 -18.85 -19.96
CA VAL A 298 9.96 -17.62 -20.33
C VAL A 298 11.37 -17.62 -19.74
N ASN A 299 11.50 -18.10 -18.50
CA ASN A 299 12.77 -18.28 -17.79
C ASN A 299 12.57 -19.28 -16.65
N ASN A 300 13.57 -19.42 -15.76
CA ASN A 300 13.44 -20.34 -14.62
C ASN A 300 12.49 -19.82 -13.50
N LYS A 301 11.80 -18.70 -13.70
CA LYS A 301 10.91 -18.10 -12.69
C LYS A 301 9.47 -17.99 -13.16
N PHE A 302 9.22 -17.85 -14.47
CA PHE A 302 7.88 -17.54 -15.00
C PHE A 302 7.52 -18.45 -16.17
N VAL A 303 6.21 -18.71 -16.27
CA VAL A 303 5.53 -19.27 -17.44
C VAL A 303 4.66 -18.18 -18.05
N GLU A 304 4.57 -18.14 -19.38
CA GLU A 304 3.66 -17.30 -20.13
C GLU A 304 2.58 -18.19 -20.76
N LEU A 305 1.32 -17.90 -20.41
CA LEU A 305 0.14 -18.50 -21.03
C LEU A 305 -0.47 -17.46 -21.96
N ARG A 306 -0.84 -17.88 -23.17
CA ARG A 306 -1.54 -17.03 -24.14
C ARG A 306 -2.81 -17.70 -24.59
N VAL A 307 -3.88 -16.92 -24.66
CA VAL A 307 -5.13 -17.27 -25.34
C VAL A 307 -5.30 -16.28 -26.48
N GLU A 308 -5.25 -16.77 -27.70
CA GLU A 308 -5.23 -15.97 -28.90
C GLU A 308 -6.37 -16.37 -29.85
N ASN A 309 -6.99 -15.40 -30.49
CA ASN A 309 -7.98 -15.61 -31.55
C ASN A 309 -7.83 -14.61 -32.67
N ASN A 310 -8.11 -15.02 -33.90
CA ASN A 310 -8.01 -14.20 -35.11
C ASN A 310 -9.34 -13.51 -35.49
N GLY A 311 -10.17 -13.19 -34.50
CA GLY A 311 -11.45 -12.51 -34.69
C GLY A 311 -11.37 -10.99 -34.64
N GLU A 312 -12.54 -10.37 -34.44
CA GLU A 312 -12.71 -8.91 -34.41
C GLU A 312 -11.76 -8.22 -33.43
N GLN A 313 -11.18 -7.08 -33.87
CA GLN A 313 -10.25 -6.29 -33.07
C GLN A 313 -10.93 -5.57 -31.90
N ILE A 314 -10.31 -5.60 -30.73
CA ILE A 314 -10.74 -4.79 -29.58
C ILE A 314 -10.25 -3.34 -29.80
N PRO A 315 -11.15 -2.33 -29.71
CA PRO A 315 -10.76 -0.94 -29.88
C PRO A 315 -9.67 -0.53 -28.87
N LYS A 316 -8.64 0.20 -29.35
CA LYS A 316 -7.51 0.65 -28.51
C LYS A 316 -7.94 1.36 -27.22
N LYS A 317 -9.02 2.16 -27.28
CA LYS A 317 -9.59 2.86 -26.11
C LYS A 317 -10.10 1.91 -25.03
N SER A 318 -10.47 0.69 -25.41
CA SER A 318 -11.05 -0.32 -24.52
C SER A 318 -9.98 -1.19 -23.86
N LEU A 319 -8.79 -1.37 -24.46
CA LEU A 319 -7.75 -2.29 -24.01
C LEU A 319 -7.33 -2.08 -22.54
N GLN A 320 -7.34 -0.84 -22.06
CA GLN A 320 -7.00 -0.54 -20.66
C GLN A 320 -8.15 -0.82 -19.70
N LYS A 321 -9.40 -0.82 -20.20
CA LYS A 321 -10.63 -0.89 -19.40
C LYS A 321 -11.30 -2.26 -19.44
N ILE A 322 -10.89 -3.18 -20.33
CA ILE A 322 -11.54 -4.50 -20.47
C ILE A 322 -11.46 -5.35 -19.22
N PHE A 323 -10.52 -5.08 -18.31
CA PHE A 323 -10.39 -5.74 -17.01
C PHE A 323 -11.18 -5.05 -15.89
N ASP A 324 -11.81 -3.89 -16.19
CA ASP A 324 -12.64 -3.19 -15.21
C ASP A 324 -13.99 -3.92 -15.05
N ARG A 325 -14.57 -3.83 -13.86
CA ARG A 325 -15.84 -4.45 -13.50
C ARG A 325 -16.96 -3.89 -14.36
N PHE A 326 -17.85 -4.77 -14.85
CA PHE A 326 -19.03 -4.43 -15.64
C PHE A 326 -18.69 -3.67 -16.95
N TYR A 327 -17.42 -3.57 -17.30
CA TYR A 327 -17.02 -2.94 -18.53
C TYR A 327 -17.34 -3.84 -19.73
N ARG A 328 -17.92 -3.25 -20.77
CA ARG A 328 -18.22 -3.91 -22.04
C ARG A 328 -17.98 -2.93 -23.17
N VAL A 329 -17.37 -3.41 -24.25
CA VAL A 329 -17.19 -2.61 -25.47
C VAL A 329 -18.57 -2.28 -26.05
N GLU A 330 -18.77 -1.05 -26.57
CA GLU A 330 -20.09 -0.57 -27.03
C GLU A 330 -20.73 -1.47 -28.09
N SER A 331 -19.94 -1.99 -29.02
CA SER A 331 -20.39 -2.96 -30.03
C SER A 331 -20.94 -4.27 -29.43
N SER A 332 -20.47 -4.66 -28.24
CA SER A 332 -20.86 -5.89 -27.55
C SER A 332 -22.07 -5.73 -26.59
N ARG A 333 -22.65 -4.52 -26.48
CA ARG A 333 -23.81 -4.24 -25.62
C ARG A 333 -25.12 -4.83 -26.13
N ASN A 334 -25.14 -5.42 -27.32
CA ASN A 334 -26.33 -6.10 -27.82
C ASN A 334 -26.76 -7.22 -26.87
N LEU A 335 -28.01 -7.19 -26.44
CA LEU A 335 -28.67 -8.11 -25.48
C LEU A 335 -28.54 -9.59 -25.87
N LYS A 336 -28.19 -9.92 -27.11
CA LYS A 336 -28.06 -11.29 -27.63
C LYS A 336 -26.77 -12.00 -27.21
N THR A 337 -25.71 -11.28 -26.83
CA THR A 337 -24.39 -11.88 -26.50
C THR A 337 -24.15 -12.15 -25.03
N GLY A 338 -25.04 -11.73 -24.13
CA GLY A 338 -25.23 -12.24 -22.76
C GLY A 338 -24.02 -12.27 -21.81
N GLY A 339 -23.09 -11.31 -21.90
CA GLY A 339 -21.95 -11.27 -20.99
C GLY A 339 -22.20 -10.43 -19.73
N THR A 340 -21.72 -10.87 -18.57
CA THR A 340 -21.83 -10.18 -17.27
C THR A 340 -20.92 -8.96 -17.14
N GLY A 341 -19.83 -8.90 -17.90
CA GLY A 341 -18.75 -7.91 -17.77
C GLY A 341 -17.85 -8.15 -16.56
N LEU A 342 -17.96 -9.31 -15.89
CA LEU A 342 -17.15 -9.70 -14.74
C LEU A 342 -16.06 -10.71 -15.09
N GLY A 343 -16.19 -11.49 -16.15
CA GLY A 343 -15.28 -12.59 -16.48
C GLY A 343 -13.82 -12.17 -16.59
N LEU A 344 -13.49 -11.03 -17.24
CA LEU A 344 -12.12 -10.52 -17.35
C LEU A 344 -11.62 -9.92 -16.01
N ALA A 345 -12.49 -9.32 -15.21
CA ALA A 345 -12.15 -8.86 -13.87
C ALA A 345 -11.84 -10.03 -12.92
N ILE A 346 -12.61 -11.12 -13.00
CA ILE A 346 -12.35 -12.40 -12.32
C ILE A 346 -11.01 -12.98 -12.77
N THR A 347 -10.77 -13.02 -14.09
CA THR A 347 -9.51 -13.48 -14.68
C THR A 347 -8.32 -12.73 -14.11
N LYS A 348 -8.39 -11.39 -14.06
CA LYS A 348 -7.34 -10.55 -13.47
C LYS A 348 -7.15 -10.85 -11.99
N SER A 349 -8.22 -10.98 -11.21
CA SER A 349 -8.13 -11.30 -9.77
C SER A 349 -7.45 -12.67 -9.54
N ILE A 350 -7.74 -13.67 -10.36
CA ILE A 350 -7.09 -14.99 -10.28
C ILE A 350 -5.59 -14.88 -10.57
N VAL A 351 -5.20 -14.12 -11.59
CA VAL A 351 -3.80 -13.90 -11.96
C VAL A 351 -3.06 -13.16 -10.84
N ASP A 352 -3.67 -12.10 -10.30
CA ASP A 352 -3.11 -11.30 -9.20
C ASP A 352 -2.89 -12.17 -7.94
N LEU A 353 -3.85 -13.06 -7.59
CA LEU A 353 -3.73 -14.00 -6.47
C LEU A 353 -2.57 -14.98 -6.64
N HIS A 354 -2.26 -15.37 -7.88
CA HIS A 354 -1.10 -16.23 -8.18
C HIS A 354 0.22 -15.44 -8.28
N GLY A 355 0.21 -14.12 -8.01
CA GLY A 355 1.40 -13.26 -8.13
C GLY A 355 1.85 -13.02 -9.56
N GLY A 356 0.91 -13.14 -10.51
CA GLY A 356 1.16 -12.99 -11.94
C GLY A 356 0.78 -11.61 -12.49
N THR A 357 0.83 -11.50 -13.83
CA THR A 357 0.37 -10.32 -14.57
C THR A 357 -0.41 -10.73 -15.80
N ILE A 358 -1.43 -9.93 -16.19
CA ILE A 358 -2.20 -10.13 -17.41
C ILE A 358 -2.19 -8.87 -18.27
N LYS A 359 -2.07 -9.05 -19.59
CA LYS A 359 -2.14 -7.99 -20.58
C LYS A 359 -2.99 -8.45 -21.77
N CYS A 360 -3.60 -7.51 -22.48
CA CYS A 360 -4.29 -7.77 -23.74
C CYS A 360 -3.65 -6.95 -24.85
N GLN A 361 -3.40 -7.60 -25.96
CA GLN A 361 -2.97 -6.97 -27.22
C GLN A 361 -3.98 -7.35 -28.31
N SER A 362 -4.41 -6.40 -29.11
CA SER A 362 -5.34 -6.66 -30.18
C SER A 362 -4.98 -5.82 -31.40
N THR A 363 -4.80 -6.51 -32.52
CA THR A 363 -4.55 -5.96 -33.84
C THR A 363 -5.72 -6.35 -34.78
N SER A 364 -5.67 -5.93 -36.02
CA SER A 364 -6.64 -6.36 -37.05
C SER A 364 -6.59 -7.86 -37.34
N GLU A 365 -5.48 -8.53 -36.99
CA GLU A 365 -5.25 -9.94 -37.34
C GLU A 365 -5.42 -10.86 -36.12
N LEU A 366 -5.08 -10.37 -34.95
CA LEU A 366 -4.98 -11.21 -33.75
C LEU A 366 -5.33 -10.44 -32.47
N THR A 367 -6.18 -11.03 -31.63
CA THR A 367 -6.38 -10.62 -30.24
C THR A 367 -5.72 -11.65 -29.34
N SER A 368 -4.78 -11.22 -28.47
CA SER A 368 -4.00 -12.07 -27.58
C SER A 368 -4.13 -11.60 -26.12
N PHE A 369 -4.59 -12.49 -25.23
CA PHE A 369 -4.49 -12.33 -23.80
C PHE A 369 -3.23 -13.02 -23.32
N ILE A 370 -2.30 -12.26 -22.74
CA ILE A 370 -0.97 -12.70 -22.33
C ILE A 370 -0.91 -12.69 -20.82
N ILE A 371 -0.75 -13.85 -20.21
CA ILE A 371 -0.68 -14.07 -18.77
C ILE A 371 0.72 -14.55 -18.40
N GLN A 372 1.36 -13.92 -17.44
CA GLN A 372 2.61 -14.39 -16.86
C GLN A 372 2.37 -14.83 -15.43
N LEU A 373 2.66 -16.08 -15.11
CA LEU A 373 2.57 -16.67 -13.78
C LEU A 373 3.94 -17.10 -13.28
N PRO A 374 4.24 -16.99 -11.98
CA PRO A 374 5.44 -17.59 -11.42
C PRO A 374 5.34 -19.13 -11.52
N LEU A 375 6.46 -19.82 -11.80
CA LEU A 375 6.53 -21.30 -11.81
C LEU A 375 6.17 -21.87 -10.43
N ASN A 376 6.59 -21.17 -9.36
CA ASN A 376 6.25 -21.48 -7.97
C ASN A 376 5.45 -20.28 -7.45
N SER A 377 4.15 -20.42 -7.35
CA SER A 377 3.30 -19.36 -6.80
C SER A 377 3.68 -19.04 -5.35
N PRO A 378 3.68 -17.75 -4.93
CA PRO A 378 3.99 -17.40 -3.56
C PRO A 378 2.95 -18.05 -2.64
N LYS A 379 3.41 -18.84 -1.66
CA LYS A 379 2.53 -19.31 -0.59
C LYS A 379 1.97 -18.07 0.10
N ALA A 380 0.64 -17.95 0.12
CA ALA A 380 -0.03 -16.88 0.87
C ALA A 380 0.52 -16.86 2.31
N LYS A 381 1.09 -15.72 2.72
CA LYS A 381 1.54 -15.49 4.10
C LYS A 381 0.37 -15.37 5.04
#